data_e88f398239d21d380050dcfe7d483c86
#
_entry.id   e88f398239d21d380050dcfe7d483c86
#
_cell.length_a   1.000
_cell.length_b   1.000
_cell.length_c   1.000
_cell.angle_alpha   90.00
_cell.angle_beta   90.00
_cell.angle_gamma   90.00
#
_symmetry.space_group_name_H-M   'P 1'
#
loop_
_entity.id
_entity.type
_entity.pdbx_description
1 polymer ?
#
loop_
_entity_poly.entity_id
_entity_poly.type
_entity_poly.pdbx_seq_one_letter_code
_entity_poly.pdbx_strand_id
1 'polypeptide(L)'
;ESAERSGLFVRLLSESVPRFLPNTSGASYPFWSPDSQNLAFFADGKLKRVPAAGGDVNIVCGATDGRGGAWSRRGTMLFAPSVASCLMSVEASGGSPRAATTLDPAAVGMTHRFPSFLPDGEHFLCMSTLDANRVENEICMGSLGSTELTTILRTNRMPVYAEPGYLIHASGDRIVVQRFDARSGRLEGEPQRLPEEAPDVVNSGDRVVSVSA
;
A
#
# COMPACT_ATOMS: atom_id res chain seq x y z
N GLU A 1 -33.35 14.60 4.23
CA GLU A 1 -31.90 14.69 4.58
C GLU A 1 -31.30 13.31 4.36
N SER A 2 -30.61 13.11 3.25
CA SER A 2 -29.82 11.90 3.04
C SER A 2 -28.57 12.01 3.90
N ALA A 3 -28.53 11.27 5.01
CA ALA A 3 -27.27 11.11 5.75
C ALA A 3 -26.19 10.64 4.76
N GLU A 4 -25.13 11.41 4.61
CA GLU A 4 -23.97 11.01 3.81
C GLU A 4 -23.46 9.67 4.36
N ARG A 5 -23.61 8.60 3.57
CA ARG A 5 -23.10 7.29 3.95
C ARG A 5 -21.58 7.32 3.80
N SER A 6 -20.87 7.39 4.92
CA SER A 6 -19.43 7.21 4.96
C SER A 6 -19.10 5.70 4.98
N GLY A 7 -18.27 5.22 4.08
CA GLY A 7 -17.86 3.82 4.02
C GLY A 7 -17.34 3.41 2.63
N LEU A 8 -17.18 2.12 2.42
CA LEU A 8 -16.68 1.58 1.16
C LEU A 8 -17.80 1.42 0.13
N PHE A 9 -17.46 1.79 -1.09
CA PHE A 9 -18.26 1.54 -2.28
C PHE A 9 -17.46 0.70 -3.27
N VAL A 10 -18.09 -0.30 -3.87
CA VAL A 10 -17.49 -1.15 -4.91
C VAL A 10 -18.30 -1.00 -6.18
N ARG A 11 -17.63 -0.85 -7.30
CA ARG A 11 -18.25 -0.79 -8.63
C ARG A 11 -17.52 -1.74 -9.57
N LEU A 12 -18.24 -2.60 -10.24
CA LEU A 12 -17.70 -3.34 -11.37
C LEU A 12 -17.42 -2.37 -12.53
N LEU A 13 -16.34 -2.60 -13.28
CA LEU A 13 -16.00 -1.74 -14.43
C LEU A 13 -17.10 -1.74 -15.52
N SER A 14 -17.91 -2.81 -15.59
CA SER A 14 -19.06 -2.95 -16.48
C SER A 14 -20.33 -2.24 -15.98
N GLU A 15 -20.35 -1.74 -14.74
CA GLU A 15 -21.50 -1.09 -14.12
C GLU A 15 -21.27 0.41 -13.96
N SER A 16 -22.33 1.21 -14.05
CA SER A 16 -22.26 2.67 -13.82
C SER A 16 -22.51 3.05 -12.36
N VAL A 17 -23.18 2.21 -11.59
CA VAL A 17 -23.62 2.52 -10.23
C VAL A 17 -22.75 1.78 -9.20
N PRO A 18 -22.07 2.47 -8.28
CA PRO A 18 -21.35 1.83 -7.20
C PRO A 18 -22.31 1.27 -6.15
N ARG A 19 -21.95 0.11 -5.61
CA ARG A 19 -22.66 -0.53 -4.52
C ARG A 19 -21.99 -0.21 -3.19
N PHE A 20 -22.75 0.25 -2.21
CA PHE A 20 -22.30 0.46 -0.85
C PHE A 20 -22.10 -0.87 -0.12
N LEU A 21 -21.00 -0.99 0.62
CA LEU A 21 -20.73 -2.12 1.50
C LEU A 21 -21.15 -1.75 2.93
N PRO A 22 -22.17 -2.39 3.50
CA PRO A 22 -22.61 -2.13 4.86
C PRO A 22 -21.51 -2.41 5.90
N ASN A 23 -21.59 -1.77 7.08
CA ASN A 23 -20.67 -1.96 8.21
C ASN A 23 -19.21 -1.59 7.92
N THR A 24 -18.97 -0.70 6.93
CA THR A 24 -17.66 -0.19 6.57
C THR A 24 -17.47 1.29 6.90
N SER A 25 -18.26 1.81 7.83
CA SER A 25 -18.17 3.20 8.27
C SER A 25 -16.77 3.51 8.83
N GLY A 26 -16.23 4.69 8.49
CA GLY A 26 -14.88 5.09 8.90
C GLY A 26 -13.75 4.32 8.23
N ALA A 27 -14.04 3.54 7.19
CA ALA A 27 -13.03 2.80 6.44
C ALA A 27 -11.98 3.74 5.82
N SER A 28 -10.70 3.40 6.00
CA SER A 28 -9.57 4.10 5.41
C SER A 28 -8.59 3.11 4.78
N TYR A 29 -7.81 3.58 3.80
CA TYR A 29 -6.77 2.81 3.09
C TYR A 29 -7.22 1.41 2.66
N PRO A 30 -8.31 1.28 1.89
CA PRO A 30 -8.77 -0.02 1.42
C PRO A 30 -7.76 -0.63 0.44
N PHE A 31 -7.63 -1.96 0.49
CA PHE A 31 -6.82 -2.72 -0.45
C PHE A 31 -7.47 -4.06 -0.78
N TRP A 32 -7.27 -4.51 -2.00
CA TRP A 32 -7.89 -5.71 -2.53
C TRP A 32 -7.14 -6.99 -2.16
N SER A 33 -7.89 -8.08 -2.00
CA SER A 33 -7.30 -9.42 -2.11
C SER A 33 -6.87 -9.70 -3.55
N PRO A 34 -5.84 -10.54 -3.77
CA PRO A 34 -5.31 -10.82 -5.10
C PRO A 34 -6.31 -11.43 -6.08
N ASP A 35 -7.34 -12.10 -5.57
CA ASP A 35 -8.44 -12.68 -6.34
C ASP A 35 -9.59 -11.68 -6.59
N SER A 36 -9.48 -10.44 -6.11
CA SER A 36 -10.50 -9.40 -6.17
C SER A 36 -11.84 -9.77 -5.50
N GLN A 37 -11.86 -10.80 -4.64
CA GLN A 37 -13.09 -11.23 -3.97
C GLN A 37 -13.30 -10.55 -2.62
N ASN A 38 -12.27 -9.97 -2.02
CA ASN A 38 -12.35 -9.31 -0.73
C ASN A 38 -11.64 -7.95 -0.76
N LEU A 39 -12.08 -7.07 0.14
CA LEU A 39 -11.41 -5.83 0.52
C LEU A 39 -10.96 -5.93 1.96
N ALA A 40 -9.74 -5.49 2.24
CA ALA A 40 -9.30 -5.19 3.58
C ALA A 40 -9.22 -3.67 3.76
N PHE A 41 -9.44 -3.18 4.99
CA PHE A 41 -9.48 -1.76 5.32
C PHE A 41 -9.26 -1.53 6.81
N PHE A 42 -8.94 -0.31 7.20
CA PHE A 42 -8.80 0.08 8.59
C PHE A 42 -10.04 0.84 9.04
N ALA A 43 -10.57 0.46 10.20
CA ALA A 43 -11.63 1.17 10.90
C ALA A 43 -11.66 0.77 12.37
N ASP A 44 -12.05 1.68 13.28
CA ASP A 44 -12.20 1.45 14.72
C ASP A 44 -10.94 0.86 15.38
N GLY A 45 -9.76 1.30 14.96
CA GLY A 45 -8.48 0.80 15.49
C GLY A 45 -8.15 -0.64 15.10
N LYS A 46 -8.72 -1.13 14.01
CA LYS A 46 -8.57 -2.53 13.56
C LYS A 46 -8.34 -2.62 12.05
N LEU A 47 -7.59 -3.62 11.64
CA LEU A 47 -7.58 -4.14 10.28
C LEU A 47 -8.77 -5.09 10.15
N LYS A 48 -9.64 -4.84 9.18
CA LYS A 48 -10.86 -5.59 8.89
C LYS A 48 -10.86 -6.07 7.45
N ARG A 49 -11.69 -7.06 7.13
CA ARG A 49 -11.95 -7.50 5.76
C ARG A 49 -13.44 -7.71 5.52
N VAL A 50 -13.86 -7.54 4.28
CA VAL A 50 -15.24 -7.70 3.82
C VAL A 50 -15.27 -8.31 2.42
N PRO A 51 -16.20 -9.23 2.07
CA PRO A 51 -16.35 -9.67 0.71
C PRO A 51 -16.72 -8.51 -0.21
N ALA A 52 -16.11 -8.44 -1.41
CA ALA A 52 -16.43 -7.43 -2.41
C ALA A 52 -17.89 -7.52 -2.88
N ALA A 53 -18.49 -8.71 -2.80
CA ALA A 53 -19.91 -8.93 -3.05
C ALA A 53 -20.83 -8.41 -1.93
N GLY A 54 -20.28 -7.96 -0.81
CA GLY A 54 -21.01 -7.63 0.42
C GLY A 54 -21.11 -8.85 1.34
N GLY A 55 -21.46 -8.63 2.60
CA GLY A 55 -21.55 -9.66 3.63
C GLY A 55 -20.96 -9.18 4.95
N ASP A 56 -20.58 -10.13 5.79
CA ASP A 56 -20.07 -9.84 7.12
C ASP A 56 -18.65 -9.24 7.09
N VAL A 57 -18.46 -8.21 7.89
CA VAL A 57 -17.14 -7.63 8.16
C VAL A 57 -16.44 -8.44 9.24
N ASN A 58 -15.27 -8.96 8.91
CA ASN A 58 -14.46 -9.75 9.83
C ASN A 58 -13.25 -8.95 10.30
N ILE A 59 -12.94 -9.03 11.60
CA ILE A 59 -11.72 -8.45 12.17
C ILE A 59 -10.56 -9.39 11.86
N VAL A 60 -9.46 -8.82 11.33
CA VAL A 60 -8.20 -9.54 11.11
C VAL A 60 -7.30 -9.39 12.33
N CYS A 61 -7.03 -8.16 12.75
CA CYS A 61 -6.19 -7.86 13.94
C CYS A 61 -6.35 -6.41 14.39
N GLY A 62 -5.64 -6.01 15.45
CA GLY A 62 -5.52 -4.61 15.90
C GLY A 62 -4.65 -3.78 14.95
N ALA A 63 -5.08 -2.52 14.69
CA ALA A 63 -4.32 -1.52 13.93
C ALA A 63 -4.84 -0.13 14.30
N THR A 64 -4.21 0.52 15.26
CA THR A 64 -4.74 1.71 15.95
C THR A 64 -4.94 2.92 15.03
N ASP A 65 -4.05 3.09 14.03
CA ASP A 65 -4.11 4.18 13.06
C ASP A 65 -3.41 3.75 11.75
N GLY A 66 -4.03 2.84 11.03
CA GLY A 66 -3.45 2.19 9.86
C GLY A 66 -2.98 3.16 8.77
N ARG A 67 -1.87 2.83 8.15
CA ARG A 67 -1.24 3.62 7.07
C ARG A 67 -0.91 2.76 5.86
N GLY A 68 -1.95 2.18 5.28
CA GLY A 68 -1.87 1.34 4.11
C GLY A 68 -1.58 -0.13 4.40
N GLY A 69 -1.99 -0.97 3.46
CA GLY A 69 -1.80 -2.41 3.50
C GLY A 69 -1.78 -3.01 2.10
N ALA A 70 -1.32 -4.23 2.02
CA ALA A 70 -1.31 -5.03 0.80
C ALA A 70 -1.59 -6.50 1.15
N TRP A 71 -2.16 -7.23 0.19
CA TRP A 71 -2.53 -8.63 0.37
C TRP A 71 -1.79 -9.49 -0.65
N SER A 72 -0.96 -10.41 -0.14
CA SER A 72 -0.18 -11.34 -0.94
C SER A 72 -1.03 -12.47 -1.52
N ARG A 73 -0.66 -12.97 -2.70
CA ARG A 73 -1.21 -14.22 -3.27
C ARG A 73 -1.01 -15.46 -2.38
N ARG A 74 -0.11 -15.36 -1.38
CA ARG A 74 0.17 -16.43 -0.40
C ARG A 74 -0.73 -16.37 0.83
N GLY A 75 -1.70 -15.44 0.87
CA GLY A 75 -2.65 -15.30 1.97
C GLY A 75 -2.17 -14.42 3.12
N THR A 76 -0.99 -13.81 3.03
CA THR A 76 -0.44 -12.91 4.04
C THR A 76 -0.84 -11.46 3.73
N MET A 77 -1.30 -10.73 4.73
CA MET A 77 -1.47 -9.28 4.67
C MET A 77 -0.25 -8.59 5.29
N LEU A 78 0.26 -7.58 4.60
CA LEU A 78 1.32 -6.69 5.07
C LEU A 78 0.72 -5.30 5.30
N PHE A 79 0.95 -4.67 6.45
CA PHE A 79 0.30 -3.41 6.79
C PHE A 79 1.11 -2.57 7.78
N ALA A 80 0.87 -1.26 7.78
CA ALA A 80 1.37 -0.36 8.80
C ALA A 80 0.27 -0.15 9.84
N PRO A 81 0.43 -0.60 11.10
CA PRO A 81 -0.63 -0.53 12.12
C PRO A 81 -0.83 0.86 12.72
N SER A 82 0.15 1.76 12.58
CA SER A 82 0.09 3.13 13.11
C SER A 82 0.99 4.09 12.34
N VAL A 83 0.90 5.38 12.67
CA VAL A 83 1.72 6.46 12.08
C VAL A 83 3.22 6.35 12.42
N ALA A 84 3.56 5.65 13.49
CA ALA A 84 4.94 5.56 14.00
C ALA A 84 5.33 4.09 14.21
N SER A 85 5.17 3.27 13.18
CA SER A 85 5.43 1.84 13.26
C SER A 85 6.26 1.33 12.08
N CYS A 86 6.89 0.16 12.29
CA CYS A 86 7.33 -0.71 11.21
C CYS A 86 6.13 -1.36 10.53
N LEU A 87 6.35 -2.06 9.42
CA LEU A 87 5.34 -2.92 8.82
C LEU A 87 5.17 -4.20 9.64
N MET A 88 3.92 -4.65 9.71
CA MET A 88 3.52 -5.90 10.32
C MET A 88 2.94 -6.83 9.27
N SER A 89 3.10 -8.13 9.47
CA SER A 89 2.46 -9.18 8.67
C SER A 89 1.48 -9.97 9.52
N VAL A 90 0.39 -10.41 8.91
CA VAL A 90 -0.63 -11.27 9.53
C VAL A 90 -1.27 -12.15 8.46
N GLU A 91 -1.71 -13.34 8.83
CA GLU A 91 -2.52 -14.17 7.93
C GLU A 91 -3.88 -13.52 7.67
N ALA A 92 -4.37 -13.62 6.43
CA ALA A 92 -5.66 -13.05 6.05
C ALA A 92 -6.85 -13.65 6.81
N SER A 93 -6.69 -14.85 7.36
CA SER A 93 -7.66 -15.50 8.26
C SER A 93 -7.72 -14.84 9.64
N GLY A 94 -6.75 -13.99 9.98
CA GLY A 94 -6.57 -13.37 11.29
C GLY A 94 -5.47 -14.03 12.10
N GLY A 95 -5.18 -13.45 13.25
CA GLY A 95 -4.17 -13.95 14.17
C GLY A 95 -3.32 -12.85 14.80
N SER A 96 -2.19 -13.24 15.37
CA SER A 96 -1.23 -12.30 15.99
C SER A 96 -0.28 -11.75 14.94
N PRO A 97 -0.25 -10.42 14.73
CA PRO A 97 0.70 -9.80 13.81
C PRO A 97 2.15 -10.02 14.24
N ARG A 98 3.06 -10.12 13.24
CA ARG A 98 4.50 -10.20 13.44
C ARG A 98 5.19 -9.04 12.72
N ALA A 99 6.31 -8.56 13.25
CA ALA A 99 7.10 -7.55 12.56
C ALA A 99 7.60 -8.09 11.21
N ALA A 100 7.34 -7.33 10.14
CA ALA A 100 7.80 -7.63 8.79
C ALA A 100 8.99 -6.75 8.38
N THR A 101 9.21 -5.63 9.09
CA THR A 101 10.38 -4.77 8.92
C THR A 101 10.87 -4.29 10.30
N THR A 102 12.09 -3.77 10.36
CA THR A 102 12.66 -3.21 11.59
C THR A 102 12.97 -1.74 11.38
N LEU A 103 12.60 -0.89 12.35
CA LEU A 103 13.01 0.52 12.38
C LEU A 103 14.37 0.63 13.06
N ASP A 104 15.21 1.55 12.57
CA ASP A 104 16.43 1.91 13.27
C ASP A 104 16.07 2.70 14.56
N PRO A 105 16.41 2.20 15.75
CA PRO A 105 16.11 2.89 17.00
C PRO A 105 16.74 4.28 17.11
N ALA A 106 17.84 4.55 16.38
CA ALA A 106 18.50 5.83 16.34
C ALA A 106 17.81 6.85 15.40
N ALA A 107 16.99 6.38 14.48
CA ALA A 107 16.29 7.22 13.51
C ALA A 107 14.94 7.69 14.05
N VAL A 108 14.98 8.76 14.83
CA VAL A 108 13.77 9.36 15.43
C VAL A 108 12.80 9.83 14.35
N GLY A 109 11.55 9.35 14.42
CA GLY A 109 10.49 9.71 13.46
C GLY A 109 10.44 8.84 12.21
N MET A 110 11.35 7.89 12.04
CA MET A 110 11.27 6.91 10.96
C MET A 110 10.01 6.06 11.08
N THR A 111 9.40 5.77 9.96
CA THR A 111 8.22 4.89 9.87
C THR A 111 8.17 4.21 8.52
N HIS A 112 7.59 3.00 8.48
CA HIS A 112 7.37 2.28 7.23
C HIS A 112 5.87 2.24 6.92
N ARG A 113 5.49 2.59 5.67
CA ARG A 113 4.08 2.75 5.27
C ARG A 113 3.82 2.26 3.85
N PHE A 114 2.54 2.16 3.52
CA PHE A 114 2.02 1.93 2.17
C PHE A 114 2.67 0.76 1.44
N PRO A 115 2.68 -0.45 2.02
CA PRO A 115 3.27 -1.60 1.36
C PRO A 115 2.54 -1.95 0.06
N SER A 116 3.27 -2.53 -0.89
CA SER A 116 2.73 -3.06 -2.15
C SER A 116 3.51 -4.28 -2.56
N PHE A 117 2.87 -5.45 -2.65
CA PHE A 117 3.54 -6.67 -3.11
C PHE A 117 3.96 -6.59 -4.57
N LEU A 118 5.11 -7.16 -4.86
CA LEU A 118 5.54 -7.49 -6.21
C LEU A 118 4.84 -8.78 -6.69
N PRO A 119 4.88 -9.10 -8.00
CA PRO A 119 4.11 -10.23 -8.56
C PRO A 119 4.39 -11.60 -7.95
N ASP A 120 5.57 -11.81 -7.37
CA ASP A 120 5.93 -13.08 -6.70
C ASP A 120 5.17 -13.30 -5.37
N GLY A 121 4.55 -12.25 -4.84
CA GLY A 121 3.81 -12.29 -3.57
C GLY A 121 4.68 -12.49 -2.33
N GLU A 122 6.00 -12.33 -2.47
CA GLU A 122 7.00 -12.44 -1.40
C GLU A 122 7.72 -11.12 -1.19
N HIS A 123 8.22 -10.52 -2.28
CA HIS A 123 8.84 -9.20 -2.23
C HIS A 123 7.79 -8.11 -2.24
N PHE A 124 8.12 -6.99 -1.62
CA PHE A 124 7.24 -5.83 -1.54
C PHE A 124 8.03 -4.52 -1.60
N LEU A 125 7.36 -3.49 -2.07
CA LEU A 125 7.81 -2.11 -1.94
C LEU A 125 7.11 -1.46 -0.75
N CYS A 126 7.79 -0.54 -0.08
CA CYS A 126 7.19 0.31 0.95
C CYS A 126 7.88 1.68 0.98
N MET A 127 7.22 2.63 1.60
CA MET A 127 7.78 3.94 1.88
C MET A 127 8.40 3.95 3.28
N SER A 128 9.66 4.38 3.37
CA SER A 128 10.34 4.72 4.61
C SER A 128 10.44 6.25 4.71
N THR A 129 9.88 6.81 5.77
CA THR A 129 9.99 8.24 6.06
C THR A 129 11.26 8.48 6.85
N LEU A 130 12.15 9.35 6.36
CA LEU A 130 13.47 9.60 6.95
C LEU A 130 13.44 10.60 8.09
N ASP A 131 12.49 11.54 8.09
CA ASP A 131 12.35 12.52 9.15
C ASP A 131 10.88 12.84 9.49
N ALA A 132 10.69 13.56 10.60
CA ALA A 132 9.37 13.97 11.07
C ALA A 132 8.70 15.00 10.14
N ASN A 133 9.48 15.73 9.34
CA ASN A 133 8.99 16.77 8.43
C ASN A 133 8.60 16.21 7.06
N ARG A 134 8.94 14.95 6.77
CA ARG A 134 8.58 14.25 5.52
C ARG A 134 9.04 14.96 4.25
N VAL A 135 10.15 15.66 4.32
CA VAL A 135 10.71 16.38 3.15
C VAL A 135 11.19 15.40 2.10
N GLU A 136 11.76 14.28 2.54
CA GLU A 136 12.16 13.17 1.66
C GLU A 136 11.69 11.84 2.22
N ASN A 137 11.26 10.95 1.31
CA ASN A 137 10.92 9.58 1.63
C ASN A 137 11.76 8.64 0.76
N GLU A 138 12.12 7.51 1.31
CA GLU A 138 12.75 6.42 0.56
C GLU A 138 11.72 5.38 0.18
N ILE A 139 11.79 4.92 -1.05
CA ILE A 139 11.10 3.70 -1.46
C ILE A 139 12.07 2.55 -1.28
N CYS A 140 11.65 1.63 -0.45
CA CYS A 140 12.44 0.47 -0.08
C CYS A 140 11.78 -0.82 -0.59
N MET A 141 12.61 -1.80 -0.88
CA MET A 141 12.18 -3.17 -1.15
C MET A 141 12.54 -4.06 0.04
N GLY A 142 11.61 -4.91 0.43
CA GLY A 142 11.76 -5.94 1.44
C GLY A 142 11.20 -7.28 0.99
N SER A 143 11.33 -8.30 1.82
CA SER A 143 10.74 -9.62 1.60
C SER A 143 10.11 -10.15 2.88
N LEU A 144 9.09 -11.02 2.76
CA LEU A 144 8.43 -11.62 3.92
C LEU A 144 9.36 -12.50 4.78
N GLY A 145 10.50 -12.92 4.23
CA GLY A 145 11.49 -13.76 4.93
C GLY A 145 12.55 -12.97 5.69
N SER A 146 12.58 -11.63 5.60
CA SER A 146 13.60 -10.77 6.23
C SER A 146 12.95 -9.48 6.72
N THR A 147 13.45 -8.93 7.83
CA THR A 147 13.02 -7.62 8.32
C THR A 147 13.84 -6.46 7.75
N GLU A 148 14.87 -6.75 6.94
CA GLU A 148 15.74 -5.76 6.33
C GLU A 148 15.11 -5.17 5.07
N LEU A 149 15.41 -3.90 4.83
CA LEU A 149 14.97 -3.15 3.66
C LEU A 149 16.17 -2.66 2.85
N THR A 150 16.02 -2.66 1.52
CA THR A 150 16.98 -2.06 0.59
C THR A 150 16.35 -0.84 -0.05
N THR A 151 16.99 0.33 0.03
CA THR A 151 16.51 1.54 -0.64
C THR A 151 16.66 1.43 -2.14
N ILE A 152 15.59 1.72 -2.88
CA ILE A 152 15.52 1.69 -4.35
C ILE A 152 15.67 3.09 -4.94
N LEU A 153 14.88 4.03 -4.44
CA LEU A 153 14.89 5.43 -4.89
C LEU A 153 14.32 6.36 -3.81
N ARG A 154 14.50 7.67 -4.02
CA ARG A 154 13.89 8.71 -3.17
C ARG A 154 12.80 9.43 -3.95
N THR A 155 11.63 9.54 -3.35
CA THR A 155 10.47 10.25 -3.89
C THR A 155 9.43 10.49 -2.80
N ASN A 156 8.59 11.48 -2.99
CA ASN A 156 7.53 11.80 -2.02
C ASN A 156 6.24 10.99 -2.25
N ARG A 157 6.22 10.08 -3.22
CA ARG A 157 5.02 9.32 -3.60
C ARG A 157 5.32 7.85 -3.81
N MET A 158 4.36 7.00 -3.47
CA MET A 158 4.50 5.57 -3.73
C MET A 158 4.56 5.29 -5.23
N PRO A 159 5.59 4.56 -5.69
CA PRO A 159 5.65 4.09 -7.07
C PRO A 159 4.63 2.98 -7.32
N VAL A 160 4.38 2.72 -8.58
CA VAL A 160 3.59 1.58 -9.04
C VAL A 160 4.49 0.67 -9.86
N TYR A 161 4.53 -0.60 -9.49
CA TYR A 161 5.13 -1.63 -10.33
C TYR A 161 4.17 -1.96 -11.48
N ALA A 162 4.69 -1.97 -12.69
CA ALA A 162 3.97 -2.36 -13.90
C ALA A 162 4.71 -3.51 -14.59
N GLU A 163 4.00 -4.60 -14.89
CA GLU A 163 4.57 -5.69 -15.67
C GLU A 163 4.90 -5.22 -17.11
N PRO A 164 5.94 -5.77 -17.73
CA PRO A 164 6.76 -6.91 -17.30
C PRO A 164 8.03 -6.54 -16.50
N GLY A 165 8.14 -5.38 -15.89
CA GLY A 165 9.32 -4.98 -15.12
C GLY A 165 9.60 -3.48 -15.22
N TYR A 166 8.62 -2.67 -14.89
CA TYR A 166 8.76 -1.22 -14.83
C TYR A 166 8.31 -0.67 -13.48
N LEU A 167 9.00 0.37 -13.04
CA LEU A 167 8.58 1.19 -11.92
C LEU A 167 8.14 2.55 -12.45
N ILE A 168 6.91 2.93 -12.13
CA ILE A 168 6.33 4.22 -12.49
C ILE A 168 6.26 5.06 -11.22
N HIS A 169 6.92 6.20 -11.22
CA HIS A 169 6.99 7.07 -10.05
C HIS A 169 6.97 8.56 -10.44
N ALA A 170 6.73 9.42 -9.46
CA ALA A 170 6.88 10.86 -9.64
C ALA A 170 8.33 11.29 -9.35
N SER A 171 8.84 12.20 -10.16
CA SER A 171 10.12 12.89 -9.94
C SER A 171 9.89 14.40 -10.19
N GLY A 172 9.77 15.16 -9.10
CA GLY A 172 9.26 16.51 -9.15
C GLY A 172 7.81 16.53 -9.66
N ASP A 173 7.57 17.32 -10.69
CA ASP A 173 6.27 17.49 -11.37
C ASP A 173 6.03 16.49 -12.52
N ARG A 174 6.93 15.54 -12.75
CA ARG A 174 6.87 14.60 -13.88
C ARG A 174 6.64 13.18 -13.45
N ILE A 175 5.94 12.44 -14.30
CA ILE A 175 5.85 10.98 -14.23
C ILE A 175 7.08 10.39 -14.93
N VAL A 176 7.72 9.46 -14.26
CA VAL A 176 8.91 8.76 -14.74
C VAL A 176 8.63 7.27 -14.80
N VAL A 177 9.04 6.65 -15.89
CA VAL A 177 9.02 5.20 -16.09
C VAL A 177 10.43 4.68 -16.22
N GLN A 178 10.80 3.70 -15.42
CA GLN A 178 12.14 3.09 -15.47
C GLN A 178 12.04 1.58 -15.35
N ARG A 179 12.91 0.87 -16.05
CA ARG A 179 13.00 -0.59 -15.89
C ARG A 179 13.40 -0.93 -14.45
N PHE A 180 12.79 -1.97 -13.93
CA PHE A 180 13.01 -2.43 -12.56
C PHE A 180 13.06 -3.96 -12.51
N ASP A 181 14.18 -4.49 -12.06
CA ASP A 181 14.29 -5.91 -11.76
C ASP A 181 13.70 -6.19 -10.37
N ALA A 182 12.52 -6.77 -10.35
CA ALA A 182 11.79 -7.10 -9.14
C ALA A 182 12.46 -8.18 -8.26
N ARG A 183 13.46 -8.91 -8.79
CA ARG A 183 14.19 -9.92 -8.02
C ARG A 183 15.38 -9.32 -7.27
N SER A 184 16.14 -8.47 -7.96
CA SER A 184 17.31 -7.83 -7.36
C SER A 184 17.01 -6.49 -6.71
N GLY A 185 15.83 -5.91 -6.93
CA GLY A 185 15.46 -4.59 -6.44
C GLY A 185 16.23 -3.45 -7.13
N ARG A 186 16.70 -3.65 -8.36
CA ARG A 186 17.53 -2.67 -9.07
C ARG A 186 16.74 -1.96 -10.15
N LEU A 187 16.92 -0.65 -10.21
CA LEU A 187 16.55 0.14 -11.38
C LEU A 187 17.57 -0.08 -12.49
N GLU A 188 17.09 -0.22 -13.71
CA GLU A 188 17.91 -0.49 -14.89
C GLU A 188 17.64 0.55 -15.98
N GLY A 189 18.67 0.85 -16.76
CA GLY A 189 18.60 1.81 -17.87
C GLY A 189 18.30 3.24 -17.43
N GLU A 190 18.14 4.11 -18.42
CA GLU A 190 17.84 5.51 -18.18
C GLU A 190 16.34 5.72 -17.88
N PRO A 191 15.99 6.58 -16.91
CA PRO A 191 14.60 6.91 -16.62
C PRO A 191 13.97 7.69 -17.78
N GLN A 192 12.78 7.27 -18.20
CA GLN A 192 12.02 7.95 -19.25
C GLN A 192 10.98 8.85 -18.60
N ARG A 193 11.05 10.14 -18.88
CA ARG A 193 10.04 11.12 -18.45
C ARG A 193 8.87 11.11 -19.41
N LEU A 194 7.66 10.97 -18.90
CA LEU A 194 6.45 11.12 -19.68
C LEU A 194 6.10 12.61 -19.84
N PRO A 195 5.40 12.97 -20.92
CA PRO A 195 4.96 14.36 -21.14
C PRO A 195 3.92 14.80 -20.10
N GLU A 196 3.20 13.87 -19.50
CA GLU A 196 2.18 14.13 -18.49
C GLU A 196 2.81 14.62 -17.20
N GLU A 197 2.19 15.64 -16.61
CA GLU A 197 2.56 16.14 -15.29
C GLU A 197 2.03 15.22 -14.19
N ALA A 198 2.82 15.05 -13.15
CA ALA A 198 2.37 14.37 -11.96
C ALA A 198 1.36 15.28 -11.23
N PRO A 199 0.13 14.82 -10.97
CA PRO A 199 -0.87 15.67 -10.30
C PRO A 199 -0.39 16.03 -8.90
N ASP A 200 -0.76 17.22 -8.44
CA ASP A 200 -0.57 17.60 -7.05
C ASP A 200 -1.42 16.68 -6.17
N VAL A 201 -0.78 15.98 -5.23
CA VAL A 201 -1.47 15.13 -4.25
C VAL A 201 -1.22 15.62 -2.83
N VAL A 202 -2.30 15.58 -2.07
CA VAL A 202 -2.33 16.07 -0.68
C VAL A 202 -1.63 15.10 0.27
N ASN A 203 -1.57 13.79 -0.06
CA ASN A 203 -1.02 12.75 0.79
C ASN A 203 0.14 12.00 0.12
N SER A 204 1.23 11.81 0.87
CA SER A 204 2.41 11.07 0.39
C SER A 204 2.16 9.59 0.07
N GLY A 205 1.06 9.02 0.57
CA GLY A 205 0.64 7.65 0.28
C GLY A 205 -0.19 7.48 -0.98
N ASP A 206 -0.61 8.58 -1.61
CA ASP A 206 -1.39 8.52 -2.83
C ASP A 206 -0.49 8.10 -4.00
N ARG A 207 -1.00 7.19 -4.80
CA ARG A 207 -0.35 6.78 -6.04
C ARG A 207 -0.72 7.75 -7.14
N VAL A 208 0.29 8.16 -7.90
CA VAL A 208 0.09 9.05 -9.07
C VAL A 208 -0.62 8.33 -10.21
N VAL A 209 -0.42 7.04 -10.30
CA VAL A 209 -0.99 6.16 -11.35
C VAL A 209 -1.44 4.84 -10.76
N SER A 210 -2.37 4.20 -11.42
CA SER A 210 -2.68 2.79 -11.24
C SER A 210 -2.53 2.06 -12.57
N VAL A 211 -2.09 0.82 -12.53
CA VAL A 211 -2.02 -0.06 -13.70
C VAL A 211 -2.97 -1.21 -13.51
N SER A 212 -3.69 -1.56 -14.58
CA SER A 212 -4.44 -2.82 -14.65
C SER A 212 -3.52 -3.93 -15.15
N ALA A 213 -3.66 -5.10 -14.55
CA ALA A 213 -3.04 -6.32 -15.05
C ALA A 213 -3.79 -6.83 -16.28
#